data_eb97a792601348b7f6b4312c0fb8f556
#
_entry.id   eb97a792601348b7f6b4312c0fb8f556
#
_cell.length_a   1.000
_cell.length_b   1.000
_cell.length_c   1.000
_cell.angle_alpha   90.00
_cell.angle_beta   90.00
_cell.angle_gamma   90.00
#
_symmetry.space_group_name_H-M   'P 1'
#
loop_
_entity.id
_entity.type
_entity.pdbx_description
1 polymer ?
#
loop_
_entity_poly.entity_id
_entity_poly.type
_entity_poly.pdbx_seq_one_letter_code
_entity_poly.pdbx_strand_id
1 'polypeptide(L)'
;MNSRSAPSFDEARLCELAGDKVFARGRGYADSGHVALLSVSDGSIVAAVFGTNDYTVGLKRSGSGVSGHCSCPAYEDAGFCKHMVAAALAANEGSRQGDACPDRVGEIAGSLARLDRSQLEKLLLDMVASDWRSLRSLCFALGLDWEEDFD
;
A
#
# COMPACT_ATOMS: atom_id res chain seq x y z
N MET A 1 6.81 18.72 -16.98
CA MET A 1 7.11 17.56 -16.10
C MET A 1 6.56 17.89 -14.73
N ASN A 2 5.43 17.29 -14.36
CA ASN A 2 4.90 17.47 -12.99
C ASN A 2 5.69 16.53 -12.07
N SER A 3 6.68 17.08 -11.39
CA SER A 3 7.29 16.43 -10.24
C SER A 3 6.22 16.38 -9.15
N ARG A 4 5.52 15.25 -9.02
CA ARG A 4 4.54 15.04 -7.95
C ARG A 4 5.32 14.82 -6.66
N SER A 5 5.17 15.75 -5.74
CA SER A 5 5.67 15.61 -4.39
C SER A 5 4.86 14.54 -3.65
N ALA A 6 5.52 13.67 -2.90
CA ALA A 6 4.82 12.70 -2.04
C ALA A 6 3.92 13.44 -1.04
N PRO A 7 2.75 12.88 -0.71
CA PRO A 7 1.90 13.46 0.33
C PRO A 7 2.62 13.45 1.67
N SER A 8 2.48 14.52 2.43
CA SER A 8 2.96 14.58 3.81
C SER A 8 1.90 14.02 4.75
N PHE A 9 2.31 13.11 5.63
CA PHE A 9 1.49 12.52 6.68
C PHE A 9 1.89 13.10 8.04
N ASP A 10 0.90 13.52 8.84
CA ASP A 10 1.13 14.03 10.18
C ASP A 10 1.62 12.92 11.12
N GLU A 11 2.83 13.08 11.66
CA GLU A 11 3.48 12.07 12.51
C GLU A 11 2.74 11.87 13.84
N ALA A 12 2.17 12.92 14.42
CA ALA A 12 1.37 12.83 15.62
C ALA A 12 0.12 11.98 15.37
N ARG A 13 -0.52 12.18 14.23
CA ARG A 13 -1.68 11.38 13.83
C ARG A 13 -1.32 9.92 13.54
N LEU A 14 -0.18 9.66 12.92
CA LEU A 14 0.32 8.29 12.74
C LEU A 14 0.57 7.60 14.08
N CYS A 15 1.15 8.32 15.05
CA CYS A 15 1.40 7.79 16.39
C CYS A 15 0.08 7.50 17.13
N GLU A 16 -0.93 8.35 17.03
CA GLU A 16 -2.26 8.11 17.59
C GLU A 16 -2.91 6.85 17.03
N LEU A 17 -2.81 6.64 15.70
CA LEU A 17 -3.41 5.50 15.01
C LEU A 17 -2.71 4.17 15.34
N ALA A 18 -1.40 4.19 15.44
CA ALA A 18 -0.58 2.99 15.61
C ALA A 18 -0.29 2.67 17.10
N GLY A 19 -0.24 3.70 17.94
CA GLY A 19 0.30 3.64 19.31
C GLY A 19 1.83 3.70 19.33
N ASP A 20 2.38 4.16 20.46
CA ASP A 20 3.82 4.50 20.59
C ASP A 20 4.77 3.37 20.19
N LYS A 21 4.48 2.13 20.64
CA LYS A 21 5.35 0.97 20.36
C LYS A 21 5.38 0.61 18.88
N VAL A 22 4.23 0.62 18.23
CA VAL A 22 4.11 0.30 16.80
C VAL A 22 4.70 1.42 15.96
N PHE A 23 4.48 2.67 16.35
CA PHE A 23 5.07 3.84 15.71
C PHE A 23 6.60 3.79 15.75
N ALA A 24 7.21 3.54 16.93
CA ALA A 24 8.65 3.43 17.06
C ALA A 24 9.26 2.32 16.20
N ARG A 25 8.58 1.17 16.10
CA ARG A 25 9.01 0.06 15.22
C ARG A 25 8.91 0.45 13.75
N GLY A 26 7.85 1.14 13.34
CA GLY A 26 7.68 1.64 11.98
C GLY A 26 8.76 2.66 11.60
N ARG A 27 9.11 3.56 12.51
CA ARG A 27 10.21 4.51 12.32
C ARG A 27 11.54 3.77 12.10
N GLY A 28 11.83 2.75 12.88
CA GLY A 28 13.03 1.92 12.67
C GLY A 28 13.10 1.29 11.27
N TYR A 29 11.98 0.83 10.73
CA TYR A 29 11.92 0.31 9.36
C TYR A 29 12.20 1.39 8.31
N ALA A 30 11.63 2.58 8.46
CA ALA A 30 11.86 3.71 7.56
C ALA A 30 13.33 4.17 7.61
N ASP A 31 13.87 4.39 8.82
CA ASP A 31 15.24 4.85 9.03
C ASP A 31 16.29 3.85 8.52
N SER A 32 15.98 2.55 8.53
CA SER A 32 16.84 1.49 8.02
C SER A 32 16.73 1.26 6.51
N GLY A 33 15.93 2.04 5.79
CA GLY A 33 15.79 1.93 4.35
C GLY A 33 14.99 0.71 3.88
N HIS A 34 14.10 0.16 4.73
CA HIS A 34 13.29 -1.02 4.42
C HIS A 34 12.00 -0.69 3.66
N VAL A 35 11.91 0.48 3.05
CA VAL A 35 10.71 0.93 2.31
C VAL A 35 11.11 1.38 0.91
N ALA A 36 10.39 0.88 -0.09
CA ALA A 36 10.44 1.38 -1.45
C ALA A 36 9.08 1.96 -1.84
N LEU A 37 9.03 3.24 -2.20
CA LEU A 37 7.83 3.85 -2.77
C LEU A 37 7.65 3.37 -4.20
N LEU A 38 6.53 2.70 -4.49
CA LEU A 38 6.22 2.14 -5.81
C LEU A 38 5.34 3.05 -6.65
N SER A 39 4.46 3.79 -5.99
CA SER A 39 3.59 4.76 -6.65
C SER A 39 3.21 5.88 -5.69
N VAL A 40 3.20 7.09 -6.22
CA VAL A 40 2.77 8.29 -5.51
C VAL A 40 1.82 9.06 -6.40
N SER A 41 0.66 9.36 -5.88
CA SER A 41 -0.36 10.20 -6.53
C SER A 41 -0.96 11.16 -5.51
N ASP A 42 -1.86 12.04 -5.94
CA ASP A 42 -2.45 13.07 -5.07
C ASP A 42 -3.07 12.45 -3.79
N GLY A 43 -2.34 12.59 -2.68
CA GLY A 43 -2.75 12.10 -1.37
C GLY A 43 -2.65 10.59 -1.16
N SER A 44 -2.16 9.80 -2.12
CA SER A 44 -2.07 8.34 -2.02
C SER A 44 -0.66 7.84 -2.30
N ILE A 45 -0.26 6.78 -1.60
CA ILE A 45 0.99 6.07 -1.87
C ILE A 45 0.75 4.56 -1.90
N VAL A 46 1.56 3.88 -2.71
CA VAL A 46 1.76 2.43 -2.65
C VAL A 46 3.24 2.17 -2.41
N ALA A 47 3.56 1.36 -1.42
CA ALA A 47 4.91 1.05 -1.03
C ALA A 47 5.12 -0.46 -0.83
N ALA A 48 6.33 -0.93 -1.08
CA ALA A 48 6.81 -2.21 -0.60
C ALA A 48 7.61 -1.98 0.70
N VAL A 49 7.35 -2.80 1.71
CA VAL A 49 8.07 -2.79 2.98
C VAL A 49 8.74 -4.15 3.17
N PHE A 50 10.06 -4.13 3.27
CA PHE A 50 10.89 -5.32 3.35
C PHE A 50 11.18 -5.67 4.81
N GLY A 51 10.84 -6.89 5.21
CA GLY A 51 11.08 -7.42 6.55
C GLY A 51 11.42 -8.90 6.48
N THR A 52 10.91 -9.70 7.42
CA THR A 52 10.99 -11.16 7.34
C THR A 52 10.29 -11.67 6.09
N ASN A 53 9.20 -11.01 5.71
CA ASN A 53 8.51 -11.14 4.43
C ASN A 53 8.36 -9.76 3.82
N ASP A 54 8.09 -9.71 2.53
CA ASP A 54 7.79 -8.48 1.81
C ASP A 54 6.30 -8.18 1.87
N TYR A 55 5.96 -6.96 2.23
CA TYR A 55 4.58 -6.51 2.37
C TYR A 55 4.26 -5.34 1.45
N THR A 56 3.04 -5.29 0.94
CA THR A 56 2.53 -4.16 0.18
C THR A 56 1.67 -3.30 1.09
N VAL A 57 1.92 -2.00 1.08
CA VAL A 57 1.18 -0.99 1.83
C VAL A 57 0.56 0.00 0.86
N GLY A 58 -0.74 0.24 1.01
CA GLY A 58 -1.44 1.35 0.38
C GLY A 58 -1.92 2.33 1.44
N LEU A 59 -1.61 3.62 1.29
CA LEU A 59 -2.09 4.69 2.17
C LEU A 59 -2.77 5.79 1.36
N LYS A 60 -3.81 6.36 1.95
CA LYS A 60 -4.54 7.50 1.41
C LYS A 60 -4.75 8.55 2.50
N ARG A 61 -4.40 9.80 2.19
CA ARG A 61 -4.71 10.95 3.01
C ARG A 61 -6.04 11.58 2.58
N SER A 62 -6.88 11.88 3.55
CA SER A 62 -8.14 12.61 3.33
C SER A 62 -8.25 13.69 4.41
N GLY A 63 -7.92 14.93 4.06
CA GLY A 63 -7.79 16.01 5.04
C GLY A 63 -6.70 15.69 6.08
N SER A 64 -7.05 15.65 7.37
CA SER A 64 -6.18 15.23 8.48
C SER A 64 -6.22 13.71 8.72
N GLY A 65 -7.11 12.98 8.04
CA GLY A 65 -7.26 11.55 8.16
C GLY A 65 -6.27 10.77 7.31
N VAL A 66 -5.91 9.58 7.78
CA VAL A 66 -5.10 8.60 7.05
C VAL A 66 -5.83 7.27 7.10
N SER A 67 -6.03 6.68 5.95
CA SER A 67 -6.58 5.33 5.79
C SER A 67 -5.68 4.50 4.88
N GLY A 68 -5.84 3.19 4.91
CA GLY A 68 -5.07 2.33 4.04
C GLY A 68 -5.13 0.87 4.44
N HIS A 69 -4.25 0.08 3.84
CA HIS A 69 -4.15 -1.35 4.07
C HIS A 69 -2.70 -1.81 4.03
N CYS A 70 -2.45 -2.97 4.61
CA CYS A 70 -1.18 -3.68 4.54
C CYS A 70 -1.45 -5.18 4.34
N SER A 71 -0.63 -5.83 3.54
CA SER A 71 -0.73 -7.28 3.32
C SER A 71 -0.14 -8.13 4.46
N CYS A 72 0.26 -7.52 5.59
CA CYS A 72 0.79 -8.26 6.73
C CYS A 72 -0.33 -8.85 7.62
N PRO A 73 -0.07 -9.98 8.33
CA PRO A 73 -1.06 -10.57 9.21
C PRO A 73 -1.51 -9.64 10.36
N ALA A 74 -0.60 -8.80 10.88
CA ALA A 74 -0.91 -7.87 11.97
C ALA A 74 -1.91 -6.76 11.58
N TYR A 75 -2.13 -6.50 10.31
CA TYR A 75 -3.11 -5.52 9.86
C TYR A 75 -4.55 -5.94 10.18
N GLU A 76 -4.85 -7.22 10.02
CA GLU A 76 -6.19 -7.76 10.29
C GLU A 76 -6.57 -7.62 11.77
N ASP A 77 -5.59 -7.74 12.67
CA ASP A 77 -5.81 -7.69 14.13
C ASP A 77 -5.73 -6.29 14.72
N ALA A 78 -4.77 -5.49 14.26
CA ALA A 78 -4.40 -4.22 14.91
C ALA A 78 -4.81 -2.97 14.13
N GLY A 79 -5.29 -3.11 12.91
CA GLY A 79 -5.63 -1.99 12.03
C GLY A 79 -4.40 -1.27 11.48
N PHE A 80 -3.86 -0.26 12.18
CA PHE A 80 -2.71 0.51 11.68
C PHE A 80 -1.38 -0.10 12.15
N CYS A 81 -0.70 -0.81 11.26
CA CYS A 81 0.51 -1.58 11.60
C CYS A 81 1.83 -0.78 11.41
N LYS A 82 2.94 -1.33 11.90
CA LYS A 82 4.29 -0.74 11.75
C LYS A 82 4.71 -0.50 10.30
N HIS A 83 4.26 -1.33 9.36
CA HIS A 83 4.60 -1.19 7.95
C HIS A 83 3.88 0.01 7.32
N MET A 84 2.66 0.30 7.75
CA MET A 84 1.93 1.50 7.33
C MET A 84 2.60 2.77 7.88
N VAL A 85 3.06 2.74 9.13
CA VAL A 85 3.87 3.84 9.72
C VAL A 85 5.15 4.03 8.90
N ALA A 86 5.88 2.96 8.62
CA ALA A 86 7.13 3.02 7.85
C ALA A 86 6.93 3.63 6.45
N ALA A 87 5.89 3.20 5.75
CA ALA A 87 5.55 3.73 4.43
C ALA A 87 5.21 5.23 4.45
N ALA A 88 4.43 5.67 5.45
CA ALA A 88 4.09 7.08 5.63
C ALA A 88 5.33 7.95 5.92
N LEU A 89 6.22 7.49 6.80
CA LEU A 89 7.44 8.21 7.15
C LEU A 89 8.42 8.27 5.97
N ALA A 90 8.54 7.20 5.19
CA ALA A 90 9.35 7.19 3.96
C ALA A 90 8.81 8.19 2.92
N ALA A 91 7.48 8.29 2.78
CA ALA A 91 6.86 9.28 1.91
C ALA A 91 7.15 10.72 2.38
N ASN A 92 7.08 10.97 3.69
CA ASN A 92 7.44 12.26 4.27
C ASN A 92 8.89 12.64 3.96
N GLU A 93 9.82 11.70 4.09
CA GLU A 93 11.23 11.95 3.81
C GLU A 93 11.46 12.20 2.31
N GLY A 94 10.90 11.41 1.42
CA GLY A 94 10.96 11.64 -0.03
C GLY A 94 10.40 13.01 -0.42
N SER A 95 9.32 13.46 0.22
CA SER A 95 8.76 14.79 0.04
C SER A 95 9.71 15.90 0.48
N ARG A 96 10.39 15.74 1.61
CA ARG A 96 11.37 16.70 2.13
C ARG A 96 12.61 16.80 1.23
N GLN A 97 13.06 15.69 0.67
CA GLN A 97 14.23 15.63 -0.21
C GLN A 97 13.91 16.06 -1.64
N GLY A 98 12.63 16.19 -1.99
CA GLY A 98 12.20 16.55 -3.34
C GLY A 98 12.45 15.43 -4.36
N ASP A 99 12.49 14.19 -3.91
CA ASP A 99 12.72 13.04 -4.75
C ASP A 99 11.57 12.86 -5.78
N ALA A 100 11.94 12.51 -7.01
CA ALA A 100 10.99 12.14 -8.03
C ALA A 100 10.36 10.78 -7.67
N CYS A 101 9.07 10.78 -7.40
CA CYS A 101 8.34 9.57 -7.04
C CYS A 101 7.71 8.93 -8.29
N PRO A 102 7.78 7.59 -8.44
CA PRO A 102 7.15 6.88 -9.54
C PRO A 102 5.62 6.93 -9.41
N ASP A 103 4.92 6.97 -10.53
CA ASP A 103 3.46 6.83 -10.60
C ASP A 103 3.08 5.52 -11.29
N ARG A 104 3.49 4.40 -10.73
CA ARG A 104 3.24 3.07 -11.30
C ARG A 104 1.75 2.74 -11.41
N VAL A 105 0.95 3.18 -10.45
CA VAL A 105 -0.50 2.97 -10.48
C VAL A 105 -1.13 3.76 -11.65
N GLY A 106 -0.71 5.00 -11.87
CA GLY A 106 -1.15 5.79 -13.02
C GLY A 106 -0.72 5.20 -14.37
N GLU A 107 0.52 4.69 -14.47
CA GLU A 107 1.01 3.98 -15.65
C GLU A 107 0.19 2.73 -15.96
N ILE A 108 -0.13 1.95 -14.93
CA ILE A 108 -0.98 0.75 -15.03
C ILE A 108 -2.40 1.17 -15.46
N ALA A 109 -2.99 2.16 -14.80
CA ALA A 109 -4.33 2.65 -15.16
C ALA A 109 -4.42 3.09 -16.61
N GLY A 110 -3.43 3.84 -17.10
CA GLY A 110 -3.35 4.23 -18.51
C GLY A 110 -3.20 3.04 -19.46
N SER A 111 -2.52 1.99 -19.05
CA SER A 111 -2.38 0.76 -19.84
C SER A 111 -3.67 -0.06 -19.84
N LEU A 112 -4.33 -0.20 -18.69
CA LEU A 112 -5.61 -0.91 -18.57
C LEU A 112 -6.72 -0.23 -19.39
N ALA A 113 -6.72 1.11 -19.46
CA ALA A 113 -7.70 1.85 -20.24
C ALA A 113 -7.69 1.55 -21.76
N ARG A 114 -6.59 0.96 -22.25
CA ARG A 114 -6.44 0.56 -23.66
C ARG A 114 -6.85 -0.89 -23.92
N LEU A 115 -7.14 -1.66 -22.89
CA LEU A 115 -7.56 -3.05 -23.01
C LEU A 115 -9.07 -3.14 -23.17
N ASP A 116 -9.52 -4.10 -23.96
CA ASP A 116 -10.94 -4.46 -24.03
C ASP A 116 -11.34 -5.34 -22.83
N ARG A 117 -12.65 -5.57 -22.71
CA ARG A 117 -13.19 -6.37 -21.60
C ARG A 117 -12.60 -7.77 -21.53
N SER A 118 -12.46 -8.46 -22.65
CA SER A 118 -11.93 -9.82 -22.71
C SER A 118 -10.47 -9.88 -22.26
N GLN A 119 -9.68 -8.88 -22.65
CA GLN A 119 -8.28 -8.74 -22.23
C GLN A 119 -8.17 -8.46 -20.73
N LEU A 120 -9.06 -7.62 -20.17
CA LEU A 120 -9.11 -7.34 -18.73
C LEU A 120 -9.52 -8.58 -17.93
N GLU A 121 -10.54 -9.31 -18.38
CA GLU A 121 -10.98 -10.56 -17.75
C GLU A 121 -9.84 -11.59 -17.73
N LYS A 122 -9.15 -11.77 -18.86
CA LYS A 122 -8.00 -12.67 -18.94
C LYS A 122 -6.89 -12.26 -17.98
N LEU A 123 -6.55 -10.98 -17.92
CA LEU A 123 -5.50 -10.47 -17.05
C LEU A 123 -5.82 -10.74 -15.57
N LEU A 124 -7.06 -10.47 -15.14
CA LEU A 124 -7.51 -10.75 -13.79
C LEU A 124 -7.47 -12.25 -13.45
N LEU A 125 -7.91 -13.11 -14.37
CA LEU A 125 -7.87 -14.55 -14.16
C LEU A 125 -6.45 -15.10 -14.10
N ASP A 126 -5.53 -14.57 -14.91
CA ASP A 126 -4.12 -14.93 -14.89
C ASP A 126 -3.47 -14.51 -13.53
N MET A 127 -3.83 -13.34 -13.00
CA MET A 127 -3.36 -12.86 -11.69
C MET A 127 -3.84 -13.75 -10.54
N VAL A 128 -5.12 -14.11 -10.51
CA VAL A 128 -5.67 -14.96 -9.44
C VAL A 128 -5.19 -16.42 -9.54
N ALA A 129 -4.86 -16.89 -10.73
CA ALA A 129 -4.28 -18.23 -10.92
C ALA A 129 -2.86 -18.36 -10.37
N SER A 130 -2.14 -17.24 -10.23
CA SER A 130 -0.75 -17.21 -9.76
C SER A 130 -0.59 -16.88 -8.28
N ASP A 131 -1.63 -16.35 -7.63
CA ASP A 131 -1.57 -15.92 -6.23
C ASP A 131 -2.92 -16.08 -5.52
N TRP A 132 -2.97 -16.93 -4.51
CA TRP A 132 -4.19 -17.20 -3.75
C TRP A 132 -4.76 -15.98 -3.01
N ARG A 133 -3.90 -15.01 -2.63
CA ARG A 133 -4.36 -13.76 -1.99
C ARG A 133 -5.13 -12.89 -2.97
N SER A 134 -4.66 -12.81 -4.20
CA SER A 134 -5.37 -12.14 -5.30
C SER A 134 -6.70 -12.83 -5.60
N LEU A 135 -6.73 -14.16 -5.60
CA LEU A 135 -7.96 -14.94 -5.75
C LEU A 135 -8.96 -14.60 -4.64
N ARG A 136 -8.55 -14.67 -3.37
CA ARG A 136 -9.39 -14.33 -2.21
C ARG A 136 -9.93 -12.89 -2.32
N SER A 137 -9.06 -11.93 -2.64
CA SER A 137 -9.45 -10.52 -2.77
C SER A 137 -10.49 -10.33 -3.87
N LEU A 138 -10.34 -11.01 -5.00
CA LEU A 138 -11.30 -10.94 -6.10
C LEU A 138 -12.64 -11.59 -5.71
N CYS A 139 -12.63 -12.73 -5.01
CA CYS A 139 -13.86 -13.35 -4.51
C CYS A 139 -14.63 -12.38 -3.61
N PHE A 140 -13.98 -11.75 -2.67
CA PHE A 140 -14.62 -10.72 -1.82
C PHE A 140 -15.18 -9.56 -2.63
N ALA A 141 -14.43 -9.04 -3.59
CA ALA A 141 -14.88 -7.93 -4.43
C ALA A 141 -16.11 -8.27 -5.29
N LEU A 142 -16.25 -9.55 -5.66
CA LEU A 142 -17.36 -10.06 -6.46
C LEU A 142 -18.53 -10.61 -5.62
N GLY A 143 -18.42 -10.58 -4.27
CA GLY A 143 -19.43 -11.13 -3.37
C GLY A 143 -19.58 -12.66 -3.47
N LEU A 144 -18.50 -13.35 -3.81
CA LEU A 144 -18.45 -14.80 -3.83
C LEU A 144 -18.05 -15.33 -2.45
N ASP A 145 -18.70 -16.43 -2.02
CA ASP A 145 -18.37 -17.09 -0.76
C ASP A 145 -16.95 -17.66 -0.85
N TRP A 146 -16.17 -17.42 0.19
CA TRP A 146 -14.85 -17.98 0.38
C TRP A 146 -14.89 -18.87 1.62
N GLU A 147 -15.09 -20.17 1.43
CA GLU A 147 -14.99 -21.13 2.52
C GLU A 147 -13.52 -21.55 2.66
N GLU A 148 -12.91 -21.24 3.82
CA GLU A 148 -11.57 -21.69 4.17
C GLU A 148 -11.64 -23.14 4.72
N ASP A 149 -11.99 -24.09 3.89
CA ASP A 149 -11.83 -25.52 4.21
C ASP A 149 -10.40 -25.98 3.87
N PHE A 150 -9.43 -25.45 4.62
CA PHE A 150 -8.09 -26.01 4.65
C PHE A 150 -7.95 -26.87 5.90
N ASP A 151 -8.35 -28.16 5.79
CA ASP A 151 -7.95 -29.18 6.76
C ASP A 151 -6.44 -29.46 6.69
#